data_284fe714fdb7f51e9baac6a249888ab5
#
_entry.id   284fe714fdb7f51e9baac6a249888ab5
#
_cell.length_a   1.000
_cell.length_b   1.000
_cell.length_c   1.000
_cell.angle_alpha   90.00
_cell.angle_beta   90.00
_cell.angle_gamma   90.00
#
_symmetry.space_group_name_H-M   'P 1'
#
loop_
_entity.id
_entity.type
_entity.pdbx_description
1 polymer ?
#
loop_
_entity_poly.entity_id
_entity_poly.type
_entity_poly.pdbx_seq_one_letter_code
_entity_poly.pdbx_strand_id
1 'polypeptide(L)'
;VLGTNTVKNIALSFVIAKGLRGPCEGGFDFDFFWKRALTAAVSADILSPVISAKIEDIFVTALLQDIGIVTMYLCRTGDYLKVLDEKRASSLDVEEVEKKVFGFDHQELGSEVLKHWGIPETIYGPVRYHHSYTDIPPCFQDASHLLLLSDKMSSIYHGTRSAEKFQDIKNIICGDYGVKEEALESTVDSVANKSVEILSFFEIESGDMKPFSQILQEANEELGKLNLSYEQLTVELKQAMEKAEKFAHELKNANELLREMAFRDGLTGLYNHRYFQDLMDNELSRAQRYKKPFSLMILDLD
;
A
#
# COMPACT_ATOMS: atom_id res chain seq x y z
N VAL A 1 37.44 9.22 12.92
CA VAL A 1 37.20 10.43 13.74
C VAL A 1 35.91 11.03 13.24
N LEU A 2 34.88 11.09 14.07
CA LEU A 2 33.60 11.69 13.77
C LEU A 2 33.80 13.21 13.53
N GLY A 3 33.26 13.74 12.45
CA GLY A 3 33.33 15.19 12.17
C GLY A 3 32.52 16.00 13.21
N THR A 4 32.86 17.27 13.39
CA THR A 4 32.25 18.16 14.42
C THR A 4 30.71 18.26 14.24
N ASN A 5 30.21 18.27 12.98
CA ASN A 5 28.77 18.29 12.70
C ASN A 5 28.09 16.98 13.11
N THR A 6 28.73 15.83 12.88
CA THR A 6 28.21 14.54 13.30
C THR A 6 28.07 14.45 14.82
N VAL A 7 29.08 14.95 15.57
CA VAL A 7 29.01 14.99 17.04
C VAL A 7 27.89 15.93 17.52
N LYS A 8 27.74 17.10 16.90
CA LYS A 8 26.65 18.05 17.21
C LYS A 8 25.28 17.39 16.96
N ASN A 9 25.11 16.73 15.82
CA ASN A 9 23.86 16.07 15.43
C ASN A 9 23.51 14.93 16.40
N ILE A 10 24.46 14.07 16.74
CA ILE A 10 24.25 12.99 17.71
C ILE A 10 23.89 13.55 19.10
N ALA A 11 24.61 14.59 19.58
CA ALA A 11 24.32 15.18 20.88
C ALA A 11 22.89 15.79 20.93
N LEU A 12 22.50 16.52 19.88
CA LEU A 12 21.17 17.10 19.80
C LEU A 12 20.09 16.01 19.75
N SER A 13 20.28 15.00 18.90
CA SER A 13 19.39 13.85 18.80
C SER A 13 19.20 13.17 20.16
N PHE A 14 20.28 12.98 20.90
CA PHE A 14 20.24 12.33 22.21
C PHE A 14 19.42 13.13 23.23
N VAL A 15 19.59 14.45 23.27
CA VAL A 15 18.85 15.33 24.20
C VAL A 15 17.35 15.27 23.86
N ILE A 16 17.00 15.32 22.58
CA ILE A 16 15.59 15.30 22.12
C ILE A 16 14.97 13.93 22.41
N ALA A 17 15.63 12.84 22.00
CA ALA A 17 15.11 11.48 22.17
C ALA A 17 14.92 11.09 23.64
N LYS A 18 15.85 11.49 24.54
CA LYS A 18 15.69 11.26 25.98
C LYS A 18 14.66 12.18 26.63
N GLY A 19 14.55 13.43 26.16
CA GLY A 19 13.62 14.42 26.72
C GLY A 19 12.15 14.14 26.37
N LEU A 20 11.88 13.45 25.26
CA LEU A 20 10.54 13.17 24.77
C LEU A 20 10.12 11.70 24.95
N ARG A 21 10.64 11.02 25.96
CA ARG A 21 10.13 9.71 26.38
C ARG A 21 8.97 9.93 27.37
N GLY A 22 7.82 9.39 27.02
CA GLY A 22 6.65 9.32 27.90
C GLY A 22 6.45 7.92 28.48
N PRO A 23 5.45 7.74 29.35
CA PRO A 23 5.05 6.39 29.78
C PRO A 23 4.59 5.59 28.58
N CYS A 24 5.04 4.34 28.46
CA CYS A 24 4.60 3.37 27.43
C CYS A 24 3.21 2.85 27.77
N GLU A 25 2.22 3.73 27.87
CA GLU A 25 0.82 3.34 28.06
C GLU A 25 0.15 3.16 26.69
N GLY A 26 -0.57 2.06 26.53
CA GLY A 26 -1.48 1.88 25.40
C GLY A 26 -0.85 1.48 24.05
N GLY A 27 0.43 1.09 23.99
CA GLY A 27 1.00 0.48 22.78
C GLY A 27 1.71 1.40 21.80
N PHE A 28 2.07 2.66 22.20
CA PHE A 28 3.00 3.48 21.42
C PHE A 28 4.45 3.07 21.77
N ASP A 29 5.17 2.64 20.75
CA ASP A 29 6.54 2.17 20.86
C ASP A 29 7.52 3.32 20.58
N PHE A 30 8.03 3.96 21.65
CA PHE A 30 9.01 5.04 21.55
C PHE A 30 10.34 4.57 20.95
N ASP A 31 10.77 3.34 21.23
CA ASP A 31 12.03 2.84 20.70
C ASP A 31 11.91 2.60 19.20
N PHE A 32 10.78 2.09 18.74
CA PHE A 32 10.47 1.98 17.32
C PHE A 32 10.36 3.34 16.64
N PHE A 33 9.69 4.31 17.26
CA PHE A 33 9.60 5.67 16.76
C PHE A 33 10.99 6.29 16.55
N TRP A 34 11.84 6.28 17.59
CA TRP A 34 13.18 6.87 17.51
C TRP A 34 14.11 6.08 16.57
N LYS A 35 13.94 4.77 16.49
CA LYS A 35 14.63 3.94 15.49
C LYS A 35 14.35 4.42 14.07
N ARG A 36 13.08 4.62 13.73
CA ARG A 36 12.66 5.16 12.42
C ARG A 36 13.21 6.56 12.19
N ALA A 37 13.04 7.47 13.15
CA ALA A 37 13.46 8.85 13.04
C ALA A 37 14.99 8.97 12.83
N LEU A 38 15.77 8.22 13.58
CA LEU A 38 17.25 8.18 13.44
C LEU A 38 17.67 7.58 12.09
N THR A 39 17.01 6.51 11.64
CA THR A 39 17.30 5.92 10.33
C THR A 39 16.91 6.89 9.20
N ALA A 40 15.80 7.62 9.31
CA ALA A 40 15.44 8.67 8.36
C ALA A 40 16.46 9.81 8.34
N ALA A 41 16.95 10.25 9.51
CA ALA A 41 17.98 11.27 9.60
C ALA A 41 19.30 10.84 8.93
N VAL A 42 19.74 9.60 9.17
CA VAL A 42 20.91 9.01 8.49
C VAL A 42 20.69 8.92 6.99
N SER A 43 19.49 8.50 6.58
CA SER A 43 19.13 8.40 5.17
C SER A 43 19.19 9.76 4.47
N ALA A 44 18.64 10.81 5.10
CA ALA A 44 18.69 12.17 4.56
C ALA A 44 20.13 12.69 4.40
N ASP A 45 20.98 12.46 5.40
CA ASP A 45 22.41 12.86 5.38
C ASP A 45 23.18 12.16 4.24
N ILE A 46 22.94 10.88 4.03
CA ILE A 46 23.59 10.09 2.98
C ILE A 46 23.00 10.37 1.60
N LEU A 47 21.68 10.52 1.46
CA LEU A 47 21.02 10.79 0.19
C LEU A 47 21.26 12.20 -0.32
N SER A 48 21.41 13.20 0.55
CA SER A 48 21.63 14.60 0.20
C SER A 48 22.69 14.81 -0.89
N PRO A 49 23.93 14.30 -0.75
CA PRO A 49 24.94 14.41 -1.81
C PRO A 49 24.62 13.54 -3.04
N VAL A 50 23.94 12.41 -2.86
CA VAL A 50 23.61 11.47 -3.98
C VAL A 50 22.65 12.10 -4.97
N ILE A 51 21.65 12.84 -4.46
CA ILE A 51 20.68 13.58 -5.30
C ILE A 51 21.08 15.04 -5.55
N SER A 52 22.32 15.40 -5.19
CA SER A 52 22.88 16.75 -5.37
C SER A 52 22.14 17.86 -4.60
N ALA A 53 21.39 17.52 -3.58
CA ALA A 53 20.67 18.45 -2.71
C ALA A 53 21.58 18.86 -1.54
N LYS A 54 22.17 20.07 -1.60
CA LYS A 54 22.98 20.62 -0.49
C LYS A 54 22.10 21.38 0.48
N ILE A 55 21.60 20.70 1.51
CA ILE A 55 20.69 21.27 2.50
C ILE A 55 21.39 21.27 3.85
N GLU A 56 21.49 22.46 4.45
CA GLU A 56 22.04 22.60 5.80
C GLU A 56 21.09 21.96 6.83
N ASP A 57 21.67 21.38 7.87
CA ASP A 57 20.95 20.77 9.01
C ASP A 57 19.90 19.68 8.61
N ILE A 58 20.04 19.07 7.40
CA ILE A 58 19.05 18.07 6.90
C ILE A 58 18.91 16.86 7.85
N PHE A 59 20.00 16.44 8.49
CA PHE A 59 19.96 15.37 9.50
C PHE A 59 18.98 15.72 10.64
N VAL A 60 19.06 16.95 11.16
CA VAL A 60 18.20 17.43 12.26
C VAL A 60 16.77 17.59 11.77
N THR A 61 16.59 18.10 10.56
CA THR A 61 15.26 18.27 9.92
C THR A 61 14.56 16.94 9.78
N ALA A 62 15.25 15.92 9.26
CA ALA A 62 14.72 14.57 9.12
C ALA A 62 14.48 13.87 10.46
N LEU A 63 15.33 14.11 11.47
CA LEU A 63 15.13 13.58 12.81
C LEU A 63 13.81 14.09 13.44
N LEU A 64 13.46 15.33 13.16
CA LEU A 64 12.33 16.03 13.76
C LEU A 64 11.07 16.01 12.89
N GLN A 65 11.11 15.42 11.70
CA GLN A 65 10.00 15.47 10.75
C GLN A 65 8.69 14.92 11.35
N ASP A 66 8.76 13.86 12.15
CA ASP A 66 7.62 13.19 12.77
C ASP A 66 7.36 13.62 14.23
N ILE A 67 7.96 14.72 14.70
CA ILE A 67 7.83 15.18 16.09
C ILE A 67 6.38 15.48 16.49
N GLY A 68 5.54 15.80 15.53
CA GLY A 68 4.10 16.01 15.72
C GLY A 68 3.41 14.75 16.23
N ILE A 69 3.81 13.57 15.79
CA ILE A 69 3.30 12.27 16.24
C ILE A 69 3.49 12.11 17.76
N VAL A 70 4.72 12.31 18.23
CA VAL A 70 5.04 12.23 19.67
C VAL A 70 4.28 13.27 20.44
N THR A 71 4.16 14.48 19.91
CA THR A 71 3.43 15.58 20.56
C THR A 71 1.94 15.24 20.69
N MET A 72 1.28 14.74 19.63
CA MET A 72 -0.11 14.28 19.70
C MET A 72 -0.28 13.18 20.74
N TYR A 73 0.59 12.18 20.72
CA TYR A 73 0.53 11.08 21.68
C TYR A 73 0.70 11.56 23.13
N LEU A 74 1.70 12.38 23.42
CA LEU A 74 1.96 12.87 24.80
C LEU A 74 0.86 13.80 25.30
N CYS A 75 0.28 14.63 24.44
CA CYS A 75 -0.76 15.59 24.83
C CYS A 75 -2.15 14.96 24.91
N ARG A 76 -2.48 14.01 24.04
CA ARG A 76 -3.80 13.40 23.92
C ARG A 76 -3.70 11.90 23.62
N THR A 77 -3.07 11.14 24.53
CA THR A 77 -2.78 9.72 24.40
C THR A 77 -3.98 8.90 23.92
N GLY A 78 -5.14 9.06 24.57
CA GLY A 78 -6.35 8.29 24.25
C GLY A 78 -6.88 8.55 22.83
N ASP A 79 -6.72 9.74 22.28
CA ASP A 79 -7.14 10.06 20.93
C ASP A 79 -6.12 9.56 19.90
N TYR A 80 -4.83 9.64 20.21
CA TYR A 80 -3.81 9.11 19.31
C TYR A 80 -3.86 7.57 19.21
N LEU A 81 -4.23 6.87 20.29
CA LEU A 81 -4.48 5.44 20.23
C LEU A 81 -5.62 5.07 19.27
N LYS A 82 -6.69 5.91 19.19
CA LYS A 82 -7.75 5.73 18.17
C LYS A 82 -7.21 5.89 16.74
N VAL A 83 -6.26 6.83 16.53
CA VAL A 83 -5.58 6.96 15.23
C VAL A 83 -4.85 5.67 14.86
N LEU A 84 -4.08 5.09 15.79
CA LEU A 84 -3.37 3.84 15.55
C LEU A 84 -4.31 2.67 15.24
N ASP A 85 -5.43 2.57 15.96
CA ASP A 85 -6.42 1.51 15.76
C ASP A 85 -7.16 1.68 14.41
N GLU A 86 -7.56 2.90 14.05
CA GLU A 86 -8.20 3.18 12.76
C GLU A 86 -7.23 2.96 11.59
N LYS A 87 -5.96 3.34 11.73
CA LYS A 87 -4.92 3.07 10.72
C LYS A 87 -4.70 1.58 10.49
N ARG A 88 -4.74 0.75 11.54
CA ARG A 88 -4.64 -0.72 11.43
C ARG A 88 -5.86 -1.34 10.73
N ALA A 89 -7.03 -0.74 10.93
CA ALA A 89 -8.30 -1.25 10.39
C ALA A 89 -8.63 -0.72 8.98
N SER A 90 -7.93 0.30 8.50
CA SER A 90 -8.22 0.97 7.23
C SER A 90 -7.00 1.00 6.30
N SER A 91 -7.23 1.31 5.02
CA SER A 91 -6.20 1.59 4.02
C SER A 91 -5.86 3.09 3.91
N LEU A 92 -6.43 3.94 4.76
CA LEU A 92 -6.21 5.38 4.75
C LEU A 92 -4.77 5.71 5.16
N ASP A 93 -4.22 6.82 4.69
CA ASP A 93 -2.96 7.32 5.17
C ASP A 93 -3.07 7.87 6.59
N VAL A 94 -1.97 7.87 7.36
CA VAL A 94 -2.01 8.25 8.77
C VAL A 94 -2.44 9.70 8.93
N GLU A 95 -2.05 10.58 8.03
CA GLU A 95 -2.41 11.99 7.97
C GLU A 95 -3.92 12.19 7.83
N GLU A 96 -4.58 11.37 7.03
CA GLU A 96 -6.03 11.41 6.86
C GLU A 96 -6.76 10.99 8.14
N VAL A 97 -6.25 9.98 8.84
CA VAL A 97 -6.81 9.51 10.11
C VAL A 97 -6.58 10.56 11.20
N GLU A 98 -5.38 11.14 11.26
CA GLU A 98 -5.06 12.24 12.20
C GLU A 98 -5.98 13.42 11.99
N LYS A 99 -6.20 13.88 10.76
CA LYS A 99 -7.14 14.98 10.45
C LYS A 99 -8.57 14.69 10.87
N LYS A 100 -9.02 13.44 10.77
CA LYS A 100 -10.35 13.06 11.27
C LYS A 100 -10.47 13.18 12.80
N VAL A 101 -9.43 12.77 13.54
CA VAL A 101 -9.47 12.69 15.00
C VAL A 101 -9.12 14.03 15.64
N PHE A 102 -8.11 14.73 15.11
CA PHE A 102 -7.55 15.95 15.69
C PHE A 102 -7.96 17.23 14.95
N GLY A 103 -8.36 17.17 13.69
CA GLY A 103 -8.61 18.30 12.81
C GLY A 103 -7.35 18.81 12.09
N PHE A 104 -6.18 18.25 12.36
CA PHE A 104 -4.88 18.53 11.76
C PHE A 104 -4.01 17.28 11.77
N ASP A 105 -2.94 17.26 10.97
CA ASP A 105 -1.99 16.15 10.92
C ASP A 105 -0.69 16.44 11.70
N HIS A 106 0.18 15.44 11.80
CA HIS A 106 1.45 15.57 12.50
C HIS A 106 2.43 16.52 11.81
N GLN A 107 2.34 16.72 10.49
CA GLN A 107 3.18 17.67 9.75
C GLN A 107 2.86 19.10 10.19
N GLU A 108 1.57 19.43 10.22
CA GLU A 108 1.08 20.76 10.66
C GLU A 108 1.47 21.03 12.11
N LEU A 109 1.20 20.08 13.01
CA LEU A 109 1.52 20.22 14.42
C LEU A 109 3.03 20.27 14.65
N GLY A 110 3.80 19.37 14.02
CA GLY A 110 5.26 19.30 14.15
C GLY A 110 5.93 20.62 13.76
N SER A 111 5.52 21.17 12.60
CA SER A 111 6.01 22.46 12.12
C SER A 111 5.71 23.60 13.12
N GLU A 112 4.49 23.69 13.66
CA GLU A 112 4.12 24.73 14.62
C GLU A 112 4.84 24.56 15.98
N VAL A 113 5.05 23.33 16.45
CA VAL A 113 5.81 23.03 17.66
C VAL A 113 7.28 23.48 17.51
N LEU A 114 7.93 23.11 16.40
CA LEU A 114 9.30 23.50 16.12
C LEU A 114 9.44 25.02 16.02
N LYS A 115 8.52 25.68 15.36
CA LYS A 115 8.45 27.13 15.27
C LYS A 115 8.31 27.77 16.65
N HIS A 116 7.45 27.23 17.51
CA HIS A 116 7.26 27.71 18.89
C HIS A 116 8.53 27.52 19.74
N TRP A 117 9.32 26.49 19.47
CA TRP A 117 10.61 26.27 20.13
C TRP A 117 11.73 27.18 19.61
N GLY A 118 11.44 28.07 18.65
CA GLY A 118 12.42 28.98 18.06
C GLY A 118 13.40 28.30 17.10
N ILE A 119 13.05 27.13 16.58
CA ILE A 119 13.81 26.44 15.55
C ILE A 119 13.73 27.25 14.23
N PRO A 120 14.83 27.36 13.45
CA PRO A 120 14.85 28.10 12.20
C PRO A 120 13.81 27.59 11.17
N GLU A 121 13.32 28.52 10.34
CA GLU A 121 12.35 28.20 9.27
C GLU A 121 12.90 27.19 8.25
N THR A 122 14.19 27.17 8.03
CA THR A 122 14.87 26.19 7.18
C THR A 122 14.69 24.75 7.65
N ILE A 123 14.30 24.54 8.91
CA ILE A 123 14.02 23.23 9.51
C ILE A 123 12.52 22.99 9.61
N TYR A 124 11.75 23.89 10.28
CA TYR A 124 10.31 23.64 10.48
C TYR A 124 9.47 23.79 9.19
N GLY A 125 9.92 24.58 8.22
CA GLY A 125 9.24 24.75 6.95
C GLY A 125 9.13 23.44 6.14
N PRO A 126 10.24 22.77 5.84
CA PRO A 126 10.19 21.46 5.17
C PRO A 126 9.40 20.39 5.92
N VAL A 127 9.44 20.40 7.26
CA VAL A 127 8.67 19.44 8.09
C VAL A 127 7.17 19.54 7.80
N ARG A 128 6.65 20.73 7.50
CA ARG A 128 5.24 20.92 7.17
C ARG A 128 4.80 20.19 5.90
N TYR A 129 5.72 19.87 5.00
CA TYR A 129 5.42 19.34 3.66
C TYR A 129 6.08 17.99 3.37
N HIS A 130 6.59 17.28 4.40
CA HIS A 130 7.43 16.09 4.18
C HIS A 130 6.67 14.87 3.61
N HIS A 131 5.34 14.84 3.65
CA HIS A 131 4.52 13.86 2.92
C HIS A 131 3.83 14.45 1.67
N SER A 132 4.03 15.74 1.39
CA SER A 132 3.38 16.40 0.27
C SER A 132 4.16 16.21 -1.03
N TYR A 133 3.44 16.00 -2.13
CA TYR A 133 4.03 15.96 -3.49
C TYR A 133 3.76 17.24 -4.27
N THR A 134 2.75 18.00 -3.88
CA THR A 134 2.29 19.21 -4.55
C THR A 134 2.15 20.35 -3.54
N ASP A 135 2.04 21.58 -4.06
CA ASP A 135 1.79 22.78 -3.25
C ASP A 135 2.89 23.12 -2.22
N ILE A 136 4.12 22.61 -2.45
CA ILE A 136 5.28 22.92 -1.61
C ILE A 136 5.86 24.27 -2.06
N PRO A 137 6.06 25.24 -1.15
CA PRO A 137 6.76 26.48 -1.48
C PRO A 137 8.14 26.20 -2.09
N PRO A 138 8.55 26.90 -3.17
CA PRO A 138 9.82 26.60 -3.86
C PRO A 138 11.06 26.60 -2.96
N CYS A 139 11.07 27.40 -1.89
CA CYS A 139 12.18 27.45 -0.93
C CYS A 139 12.30 26.20 -0.06
N PHE A 140 11.27 25.35 0.05
CA PHE A 140 11.26 24.13 0.84
C PHE A 140 11.24 22.86 -0.01
N GLN A 141 11.07 22.98 -1.33
CA GLN A 141 10.81 21.85 -2.22
C GLN A 141 11.89 20.77 -2.14
N ASP A 142 13.16 21.13 -2.29
CA ASP A 142 14.26 20.16 -2.26
C ASP A 142 14.38 19.47 -0.89
N ALA A 143 14.22 20.25 0.19
CA ALA A 143 14.29 19.70 1.54
C ALA A 143 13.11 18.76 1.82
N SER A 144 11.88 19.15 1.49
CA SER A 144 10.68 18.33 1.69
C SER A 144 10.74 17.05 0.86
N HIS A 145 11.20 17.10 -0.38
CA HIS A 145 11.40 15.90 -1.20
C HIS A 145 12.45 14.97 -0.61
N LEU A 146 13.55 15.53 -0.09
CA LEU A 146 14.58 14.72 0.56
C LEU A 146 14.06 14.07 1.86
N LEU A 147 13.23 14.77 2.64
CA LEU A 147 12.55 14.20 3.81
C LEU A 147 11.65 13.03 3.41
N LEU A 148 10.82 13.21 2.37
CA LEU A 148 9.97 12.15 1.84
C LEU A 148 10.77 10.91 1.42
N LEU A 149 11.89 11.11 0.71
CA LEU A 149 12.77 10.01 0.29
C LEU A 149 13.44 9.33 1.50
N SER A 150 13.83 10.11 2.49
CA SER A 150 14.48 9.59 3.71
C SER A 150 13.51 8.77 4.57
N ASP A 151 12.26 9.18 4.67
CA ASP A 151 11.22 8.39 5.37
C ASP A 151 10.92 7.08 4.61
N LYS A 152 10.76 7.14 3.30
CA LYS A 152 10.64 5.94 2.46
C LYS A 152 11.83 4.99 2.63
N MET A 153 13.07 5.51 2.65
CA MET A 153 14.29 4.73 2.89
C MET A 153 14.28 4.09 4.27
N SER A 154 13.94 4.84 5.32
CA SER A 154 13.79 4.32 6.69
C SER A 154 12.76 3.17 6.73
N SER A 155 11.67 3.30 6.00
CA SER A 155 10.60 2.32 5.97
C SER A 155 11.00 0.96 5.37
N ILE A 156 12.08 0.89 4.59
CA ILE A 156 12.64 -0.38 4.07
C ILE A 156 13.09 -1.27 5.24
N TYR A 157 13.71 -0.67 6.25
CA TYR A 157 14.29 -1.40 7.39
C TYR A 157 13.30 -1.64 8.53
N HIS A 158 12.28 -0.79 8.67
CA HIS A 158 11.39 -0.76 9.82
C HIS A 158 9.93 -1.03 9.46
N GLY A 159 9.70 -1.97 8.55
CA GLY A 159 8.35 -2.30 8.15
C GLY A 159 8.26 -3.64 7.42
N THR A 160 7.09 -3.91 6.90
CA THR A 160 6.83 -5.04 6.01
C THR A 160 7.04 -4.63 4.55
N ARG A 161 7.20 -5.61 3.65
CA ARG A 161 7.32 -5.41 2.19
C ARG A 161 8.54 -4.56 1.79
N SER A 162 9.68 -4.83 2.40
CA SER A 162 10.93 -4.09 2.16
C SER A 162 11.33 -4.04 0.69
N ALA A 163 11.08 -5.11 -0.07
CA ALA A 163 11.38 -5.17 -1.50
C ALA A 163 10.52 -4.25 -2.36
N GLU A 164 9.21 -4.19 -2.09
CA GLU A 164 8.30 -3.27 -2.80
C GLU A 164 8.72 -1.82 -2.53
N LYS A 165 8.99 -1.49 -1.27
CA LYS A 165 9.45 -0.15 -0.87
C LYS A 165 10.78 0.23 -1.50
N PHE A 166 11.71 -0.72 -1.59
CA PHE A 166 12.98 -0.49 -2.30
C PHE A 166 12.74 -0.23 -3.78
N GLN A 167 11.86 -0.98 -4.42
CA GLN A 167 11.54 -0.77 -5.83
C GLN A 167 10.90 0.61 -6.08
N ASP A 168 10.02 1.07 -5.18
CA ASP A 168 9.43 2.42 -5.26
C ASP A 168 10.49 3.50 -5.16
N ILE A 169 11.41 3.39 -4.20
CA ILE A 169 12.53 4.33 -4.05
C ILE A 169 13.45 4.29 -5.26
N LYS A 170 13.77 3.10 -5.75
CA LYS A 170 14.59 2.92 -6.96
C LYS A 170 13.97 3.64 -8.15
N ASN A 171 12.68 3.49 -8.37
CA ASN A 171 11.97 4.14 -9.46
C ASN A 171 12.08 5.68 -9.36
N ILE A 172 11.95 6.24 -8.16
CA ILE A 172 12.07 7.68 -7.94
C ILE A 172 13.54 8.14 -8.09
N ILE A 173 14.47 7.53 -7.38
CA ILE A 173 15.86 8.01 -7.32
C ILE A 173 16.59 7.78 -8.66
N CYS A 174 16.40 6.63 -9.30
CA CYS A 174 17.00 6.38 -10.61
C CYS A 174 16.26 7.10 -11.75
N GLY A 175 14.91 7.24 -11.67
CA GLY A 175 14.11 7.91 -12.69
C GLY A 175 14.24 9.42 -12.64
N ASP A 176 13.98 10.04 -11.50
CA ASP A 176 13.88 11.50 -11.38
C ASP A 176 15.24 12.17 -11.16
N TYR A 177 16.16 11.49 -10.46
CA TYR A 177 17.50 12.03 -10.16
C TYR A 177 18.62 11.43 -11.00
N GLY A 178 18.35 10.43 -11.84
CA GLY A 178 19.33 9.82 -12.74
C GLY A 178 20.47 9.06 -12.02
N VAL A 179 20.25 8.64 -10.80
CA VAL A 179 21.23 7.89 -10.00
C VAL A 179 21.32 6.46 -10.54
N LYS A 180 22.54 5.93 -10.67
CA LYS A 180 22.74 4.55 -11.10
C LYS A 180 22.31 3.56 -10.00
N GLU A 181 21.80 2.40 -10.42
CA GLU A 181 21.33 1.35 -9.51
C GLU A 181 22.40 0.90 -8.52
N GLU A 182 23.63 0.66 -9.00
CA GLU A 182 24.74 0.23 -8.13
C GLU A 182 25.09 1.29 -7.05
N ALA A 183 24.92 2.58 -7.39
CA ALA A 183 25.13 3.65 -6.43
C ALA A 183 24.01 3.69 -5.38
N LEU A 184 22.77 3.43 -5.77
CA LEU A 184 21.63 3.32 -4.85
C LEU A 184 21.80 2.13 -3.90
N GLU A 185 22.19 0.95 -4.41
CA GLU A 185 22.47 -0.22 -3.58
C GLU A 185 23.54 0.06 -2.53
N SER A 186 24.66 0.67 -2.94
CA SER A 186 25.70 1.10 -2.02
C SER A 186 25.23 2.13 -0.98
N THR A 187 24.27 2.99 -1.39
CA THR A 187 23.64 3.97 -0.51
C THR A 187 22.79 3.28 0.56
N VAL A 188 21.98 2.31 0.17
CA VAL A 188 21.14 1.50 1.09
C VAL A 188 22.05 0.80 2.13
N ASP A 189 23.09 0.09 1.69
CA ASP A 189 24.02 -0.56 2.62
C ASP A 189 24.71 0.43 3.58
N SER A 190 25.08 1.62 3.08
CA SER A 190 25.66 2.69 3.89
C SER A 190 24.69 3.21 4.95
N VAL A 191 23.41 3.36 4.60
CA VAL A 191 22.33 3.73 5.53
C VAL A 191 22.19 2.68 6.63
N ALA A 192 22.13 1.39 6.27
CA ALA A 192 22.03 0.31 7.27
C ALA A 192 23.19 0.34 8.25
N ASN A 193 24.43 0.35 7.75
CA ASN A 193 25.62 0.30 8.58
C ASN A 193 25.72 1.52 9.51
N LYS A 194 25.50 2.73 8.97
CA LYS A 194 25.59 3.95 9.77
C LYS A 194 24.42 4.09 10.76
N SER A 195 23.24 3.60 10.42
CA SER A 195 22.11 3.58 11.35
C SER A 195 22.36 2.64 12.52
N VAL A 196 22.90 1.44 12.30
CA VAL A 196 23.29 0.52 13.38
C VAL A 196 24.33 1.16 14.32
N GLU A 197 25.33 1.83 13.75
CA GLU A 197 26.34 2.55 14.52
C GLU A 197 25.69 3.65 15.40
N ILE A 198 24.83 4.48 14.82
CA ILE A 198 24.19 5.58 15.55
C ILE A 198 23.22 5.06 16.61
N LEU A 199 22.37 4.07 16.28
CA LEU A 199 21.41 3.48 17.21
C LEU A 199 22.10 2.90 18.45
N SER A 200 23.30 2.34 18.31
CA SER A 200 24.08 1.82 19.44
C SER A 200 24.43 2.90 20.47
N PHE A 201 24.66 4.15 20.06
CA PHE A 201 24.91 5.28 21.00
C PHE A 201 23.67 5.67 21.81
N PHE A 202 22.47 5.33 21.29
CA PHE A 202 21.20 5.61 21.97
C PHE A 202 20.69 4.46 22.83
N GLU A 203 21.44 3.37 22.90
CA GLU A 203 21.02 2.13 23.58
C GLU A 203 19.69 1.59 23.01
N ILE A 204 19.42 1.88 21.72
CA ILE A 204 18.27 1.36 20.98
C ILE A 204 18.75 0.15 20.19
N GLU A 205 18.09 -0.99 20.40
CA GLU A 205 18.41 -2.19 19.62
C GLU A 205 18.12 -1.95 18.15
N SER A 206 19.12 -2.13 17.29
CA SER A 206 18.93 -2.00 15.82
C SER A 206 17.94 -3.03 15.26
N GLY A 207 17.70 -4.11 16.01
CA GLY A 207 16.88 -5.23 15.54
C GLY A 207 17.50 -5.87 14.30
N ASP A 208 16.67 -6.46 13.46
CA ASP A 208 17.10 -7.09 12.20
C ASP A 208 17.27 -6.05 11.08
N MET A 209 18.13 -5.04 11.25
CA MET A 209 18.54 -4.23 10.09
C MET A 209 19.41 -5.09 9.18
N LYS A 210 18.78 -5.61 8.13
CA LYS A 210 19.38 -6.59 7.23
C LYS A 210 20.21 -5.89 6.14
N PRO A 211 21.35 -6.47 5.72
CA PRO A 211 22.02 -6.04 4.50
C PRO A 211 21.07 -6.07 3.29
N PHE A 212 21.31 -5.19 2.34
CA PHE A 212 20.47 -5.12 1.13
C PHE A 212 20.41 -6.46 0.37
N SER A 213 21.54 -7.17 0.30
CA SER A 213 21.60 -8.52 -0.29
C SER A 213 20.61 -9.50 0.35
N GLN A 214 20.42 -9.43 1.66
CA GLN A 214 19.46 -10.28 2.37
C GLN A 214 18.02 -9.85 2.10
N ILE A 215 17.76 -8.55 2.02
CA ILE A 215 16.43 -8.01 1.64
C ILE A 215 16.06 -8.49 0.23
N LEU A 216 16.98 -8.45 -0.73
CA LEU A 216 16.77 -8.96 -2.08
C LEU A 216 16.55 -10.46 -2.11
N GLN A 217 17.30 -11.23 -1.32
CA GLN A 217 17.12 -12.68 -1.24
C GLN A 217 15.73 -13.03 -0.73
N GLU A 218 15.28 -12.41 0.36
CA GLU A 218 13.94 -12.62 0.92
C GLU A 218 12.84 -12.23 -0.06
N ALA A 219 13.02 -11.11 -0.79
CA ALA A 219 12.09 -10.68 -1.83
C ALA A 219 11.99 -11.70 -2.97
N ASN A 220 13.12 -12.23 -3.43
CA ASN A 220 13.14 -13.24 -4.47
C ASN A 220 12.49 -14.55 -4.02
N GLU A 221 12.67 -14.93 -2.76
CA GLU A 221 12.00 -16.09 -2.16
C GLU A 221 10.47 -15.89 -2.06
N GLU A 222 10.02 -14.69 -1.68
CA GLU A 222 8.58 -14.35 -1.65
C GLU A 222 7.97 -14.34 -3.06
N LEU A 223 8.66 -13.76 -4.03
CA LEU A 223 8.25 -13.78 -5.43
C LEU A 223 8.18 -15.22 -5.98
N GLY A 224 9.13 -16.06 -5.63
CA GLY A 224 9.12 -17.47 -5.98
C GLY A 224 7.90 -18.20 -5.43
N LYS A 225 7.54 -17.98 -4.17
CA LYS A 225 6.34 -18.55 -3.54
C LYS A 225 5.05 -18.04 -4.19
N LEU A 226 5.00 -16.75 -4.51
CA LEU A 226 3.85 -16.14 -5.18
C LEU A 226 3.65 -16.71 -6.59
N ASN A 227 4.73 -16.87 -7.37
CA ASN A 227 4.67 -17.46 -8.70
C ASN A 227 4.17 -18.90 -8.67
N LEU A 228 4.64 -19.72 -7.73
CA LEU A 228 4.15 -21.10 -7.54
C LEU A 228 2.66 -21.13 -7.21
N SER A 229 2.20 -20.21 -6.35
CA SER A 229 0.78 -20.07 -6.02
C SER A 229 -0.06 -19.66 -7.23
N TYR A 230 0.45 -18.75 -8.06
CA TYR A 230 -0.20 -18.33 -9.31
C TYR A 230 -0.31 -19.48 -10.32
N GLU A 231 0.74 -20.28 -10.48
CA GLU A 231 0.72 -21.47 -11.35
C GLU A 231 -0.31 -22.49 -10.87
N GLN A 232 -0.38 -22.78 -9.57
CA GLN A 232 -1.37 -23.68 -8.99
C GLN A 232 -2.79 -23.18 -9.24
N LEU A 233 -3.06 -21.88 -8.96
CA LEU A 233 -4.37 -21.29 -9.17
C LEU A 233 -4.80 -21.31 -10.64
N THR A 234 -3.85 -21.12 -11.55
CA THR A 234 -4.10 -21.20 -13.01
C THR A 234 -4.51 -22.60 -13.43
N VAL A 235 -3.84 -23.64 -12.89
CA VAL A 235 -4.20 -25.03 -13.15
C VAL A 235 -5.58 -25.37 -12.59
N GLU A 236 -5.88 -24.95 -11.36
CA GLU A 236 -7.20 -25.17 -10.75
C GLU A 236 -8.31 -24.46 -11.51
N LEU A 237 -8.08 -23.23 -11.94
CA LEU A 237 -9.03 -22.48 -12.77
C LEU A 237 -9.33 -23.19 -14.09
N LYS A 238 -8.29 -23.68 -14.76
CA LYS A 238 -8.46 -24.42 -16.02
C LYS A 238 -9.30 -25.69 -15.81
N GLN A 239 -8.99 -26.45 -14.76
CA GLN A 239 -9.76 -27.67 -14.43
C GLN A 239 -11.22 -27.35 -14.08
N ALA A 240 -11.46 -26.24 -13.36
CA ALA A 240 -12.82 -25.80 -13.04
C ALA A 240 -13.61 -25.38 -14.29
N MET A 241 -12.95 -24.67 -15.24
CA MET A 241 -13.56 -24.31 -16.51
C MET A 241 -13.92 -25.54 -17.35
N GLU A 242 -13.02 -26.50 -17.48
CA GLU A 242 -13.30 -27.77 -18.23
C GLU A 242 -14.47 -28.55 -17.62
N LYS A 243 -14.58 -28.61 -16.28
CA LYS A 243 -15.72 -29.23 -15.59
C LYS A 243 -17.02 -28.45 -15.83
N ALA A 244 -16.99 -27.13 -15.78
CA ALA A 244 -18.15 -26.29 -16.01
C ALA A 244 -18.68 -26.45 -17.45
N GLU A 245 -17.81 -26.49 -18.45
CA GLU A 245 -18.18 -26.73 -19.85
C GLU A 245 -18.84 -28.10 -20.03
N LYS A 246 -18.27 -29.14 -19.40
CA LYS A 246 -18.83 -30.48 -19.44
C LYS A 246 -20.24 -30.52 -18.83
N PHE A 247 -20.44 -29.93 -17.65
CA PHE A 247 -21.76 -29.88 -17.01
C PHE A 247 -22.75 -29.04 -17.80
N ALA A 248 -22.33 -27.93 -18.44
CA ALA A 248 -23.16 -27.14 -19.30
C ALA A 248 -23.66 -27.95 -20.52
N HIS A 249 -22.77 -28.77 -21.11
CA HIS A 249 -23.14 -29.66 -22.21
C HIS A 249 -24.13 -30.77 -21.79
N GLU A 250 -23.86 -31.44 -20.65
CA GLU A 250 -24.73 -32.47 -20.08
C GLU A 250 -26.11 -31.90 -19.73
N LEU A 251 -26.18 -30.71 -19.15
CA LEU A 251 -27.40 -30.01 -18.82
C LEU A 251 -28.22 -29.68 -20.09
N LYS A 252 -27.54 -29.22 -21.15
CA LYS A 252 -28.17 -28.95 -22.44
C LYS A 252 -28.81 -30.19 -23.00
N ASN A 253 -28.06 -31.29 -23.07
CA ASN A 253 -28.57 -32.56 -23.59
C ASN A 253 -29.74 -33.11 -22.75
N ALA A 254 -29.66 -33.03 -21.42
CA ALA A 254 -30.75 -33.42 -20.55
C ALA A 254 -32.01 -32.57 -20.74
N ASN A 255 -31.86 -31.26 -20.93
CA ASN A 255 -32.99 -30.37 -21.24
C ASN A 255 -33.63 -30.67 -22.60
N GLU A 256 -32.84 -30.99 -23.63
CA GLU A 256 -33.36 -31.39 -24.95
C GLU A 256 -34.16 -32.69 -24.84
N LEU A 257 -33.66 -33.69 -24.12
CA LEU A 257 -34.35 -34.95 -23.85
C LEU A 257 -35.67 -34.74 -23.07
N LEU A 258 -35.62 -33.92 -22.01
CA LEU A 258 -36.82 -33.59 -21.24
C LEU A 258 -37.87 -32.88 -22.08
N ARG A 259 -37.46 -31.98 -22.99
CA ARG A 259 -38.37 -31.33 -23.93
C ARG A 259 -39.00 -32.33 -24.89
N GLU A 260 -38.23 -33.27 -25.46
CA GLU A 260 -38.78 -34.31 -26.32
C GLU A 260 -39.81 -35.18 -25.57
N MET A 261 -39.48 -35.61 -24.36
CA MET A 261 -40.42 -36.39 -23.53
C MET A 261 -41.70 -35.61 -23.17
N ALA A 262 -41.59 -34.30 -22.92
CA ALA A 262 -42.72 -33.45 -22.54
C ALA A 262 -43.65 -33.11 -23.72
N PHE A 263 -43.15 -33.10 -24.96
CA PHE A 263 -43.87 -32.61 -26.12
C PHE A 263 -44.21 -33.68 -27.17
N ARG A 264 -43.66 -34.91 -27.04
CA ARG A 264 -43.99 -36.00 -27.94
C ARG A 264 -44.98 -36.98 -27.30
N ASP A 265 -45.81 -37.58 -28.09
CA ASP A 265 -46.68 -38.70 -27.74
C ASP A 265 -45.87 -40.01 -27.75
N GLY A 266 -45.94 -40.77 -26.68
CA GLY A 266 -45.11 -41.97 -26.48
C GLY A 266 -45.45 -43.14 -27.41
N LEU A 267 -46.66 -43.15 -28.05
CA LEU A 267 -47.12 -44.21 -28.91
C LEU A 267 -46.80 -43.93 -30.41
N THR A 268 -47.02 -42.71 -30.82
CA THR A 268 -46.93 -42.29 -32.22
C THR A 268 -45.62 -41.53 -32.54
N GLY A 269 -44.91 -41.01 -31.55
CA GLY A 269 -43.72 -40.18 -31.73
C GLY A 269 -44.03 -38.77 -32.27
N LEU A 270 -45.29 -38.45 -32.52
CA LEU A 270 -45.72 -37.12 -32.97
C LEU A 270 -45.79 -36.16 -31.82
N TYR A 271 -45.92 -34.85 -32.11
CA TYR A 271 -46.14 -33.85 -31.07
C TYR A 271 -47.48 -34.07 -30.36
N ASN A 272 -47.47 -34.00 -29.03
CA ASN A 272 -48.64 -34.19 -28.22
C ASN A 272 -49.55 -32.92 -28.19
N HIS A 273 -50.73 -33.06 -27.58
CA HIS A 273 -51.69 -31.98 -27.44
C HIS A 273 -51.12 -30.75 -26.70
N ARG A 274 -50.26 -30.97 -25.76
CA ARG A 274 -49.63 -29.89 -25.01
C ARG A 274 -48.72 -29.01 -25.91
N TYR A 275 -47.89 -29.64 -26.72
CA TYR A 275 -47.08 -28.91 -27.72
C TYR A 275 -47.93 -28.13 -28.70
N PHE A 276 -49.06 -28.73 -29.15
CA PHE A 276 -49.98 -28.05 -30.03
C PHE A 276 -50.58 -26.79 -29.39
N GLN A 277 -50.99 -26.82 -28.14
CA GLN A 277 -51.48 -25.66 -27.41
C GLN A 277 -50.42 -24.56 -27.30
N ASP A 278 -49.19 -24.90 -26.84
CA ASP A 278 -48.08 -23.94 -26.71
C ASP A 278 -47.72 -23.31 -28.08
N LEU A 279 -47.72 -24.10 -29.14
CA LEU A 279 -47.48 -23.62 -30.51
C LEU A 279 -48.59 -22.67 -30.99
N MET A 280 -49.85 -23.01 -30.76
CA MET A 280 -50.99 -22.17 -31.10
C MET A 280 -50.94 -20.81 -30.40
N ASP A 281 -50.68 -20.77 -29.12
CA ASP A 281 -50.58 -19.53 -28.37
C ASP A 281 -49.44 -18.63 -28.88
N ASN A 282 -48.31 -19.24 -29.21
CA ASN A 282 -47.18 -18.53 -29.81
C ASN A 282 -47.49 -17.98 -31.21
N GLU A 283 -48.11 -18.78 -32.10
CA GLU A 283 -48.44 -18.35 -33.46
C GLU A 283 -49.58 -17.33 -33.49
N LEU A 284 -50.57 -17.43 -32.57
CA LEU A 284 -51.59 -16.41 -32.37
C LEU A 284 -50.97 -15.07 -31.94
N SER A 285 -50.10 -15.09 -30.96
CA SER A 285 -49.37 -13.90 -30.48
C SER A 285 -48.52 -13.29 -31.60
N ARG A 286 -47.88 -14.13 -32.42
CA ARG A 286 -47.09 -13.73 -33.58
C ARG A 286 -47.94 -13.12 -34.67
N ALA A 287 -49.09 -13.75 -35.04
CA ALA A 287 -50.04 -13.26 -36.02
C ALA A 287 -50.61 -11.89 -35.63
N GLN A 288 -50.96 -11.71 -34.35
CA GLN A 288 -51.42 -10.42 -33.79
C GLN A 288 -50.36 -9.34 -33.91
N ARG A 289 -49.12 -9.66 -33.52
CA ARG A 289 -47.97 -8.71 -33.53
C ARG A 289 -47.64 -8.24 -34.94
N TYR A 290 -47.62 -9.17 -35.90
CA TYR A 290 -47.23 -8.87 -37.27
C TYR A 290 -48.43 -8.62 -38.22
N LYS A 291 -49.68 -8.67 -37.69
CA LYS A 291 -50.94 -8.49 -38.45
C LYS A 291 -51.02 -9.41 -39.69
N LYS A 292 -50.53 -10.64 -39.58
CA LYS A 292 -50.57 -11.64 -40.64
C LYS A 292 -51.59 -12.71 -40.28
N PRO A 293 -52.43 -13.17 -41.23
CA PRO A 293 -53.34 -14.28 -41.00
C PRO A 293 -52.57 -15.59 -40.90
N PHE A 294 -53.08 -16.53 -40.10
CA PHE A 294 -52.64 -17.91 -40.10
C PHE A 294 -53.81 -18.84 -40.27
N SER A 295 -53.58 -20.05 -40.74
CA SER A 295 -54.62 -21.05 -40.95
C SER A 295 -54.32 -22.33 -40.23
N LEU A 296 -55.30 -22.96 -39.64
CA LEU A 296 -55.19 -24.26 -38.97
C LEU A 296 -55.96 -25.29 -39.77
N MET A 297 -55.40 -26.46 -40.06
CA MET A 297 -56.06 -27.59 -40.67
C MET A 297 -56.11 -28.76 -39.67
N ILE A 298 -57.27 -29.31 -39.47
CA ILE A 298 -57.49 -30.51 -38.65
C ILE A 298 -57.93 -31.64 -39.60
N LEU A 299 -57.23 -32.77 -39.48
CA LEU A 299 -57.51 -33.96 -40.22
C LEU A 299 -57.90 -35.08 -39.24
N ASP A 300 -59.03 -35.77 -39.52
CA ASP A 300 -59.43 -36.94 -38.78
C ASP A 300 -59.43 -38.12 -39.75
N LEU A 301 -58.99 -39.28 -39.33
CA LEU A 301 -58.96 -40.51 -40.13
C LEU A 301 -59.91 -41.50 -39.49
N ASP A 302 -60.98 -41.79 -40.21
CA ASP A 302 -61.96 -42.80 -39.82
C ASP A 302 -61.40 -44.24 -39.84
#